data_c5b1a6f90c5b4b9b752e3ba5c9125de2
#
_entry.id   c5b1a6f90c5b4b9b752e3ba5c9125de2
#
_cell.length_a   1.000
_cell.length_b   1.000
_cell.length_c   1.000
_cell.angle_alpha   90.00
_cell.angle_beta   90.00
_cell.angle_gamma   90.00
#
_symmetry.space_group_name_H-M   'P 1'
#
loop_
_entity.id
_entity.type
_entity.pdbx_description
1 polymer ?
#
loop_
_entity_poly.entity_id
_entity_poly.type
_entity_poly.pdbx_seq_one_letter_code
_entity_poly.pdbx_strand_id
1 'polypeptide(L)'
;MRTYLAKIKIPTEIKNQSTGLIGEKIFELWFKYNFADEPLFKQSADRDFQKIDFADHKGYTYQVKATKAKTYTFNCDLESAGEYLNSELYVFIQLEDNYAYIEPICKKEDVLIKLKKSFIEDKKCFLYISDLFQQKLFI
;
A
#
# COMPACT_ATOMS: atom_id res chain seq x y z
N MET A 1 0.03 -13.85 16.21
CA MET A 1 1.32 -13.58 15.55
C MET A 1 1.07 -12.74 14.31
N ARG A 2 1.83 -11.66 14.16
CA ARG A 2 1.73 -10.80 13.00
C ARG A 2 2.34 -11.49 11.77
N THR A 3 1.58 -11.50 10.69
CA THR A 3 2.06 -12.01 9.40
C THR A 3 2.41 -10.83 8.50
N TYR A 4 3.62 -10.81 7.97
CA TYR A 4 4.02 -9.82 6.97
C TYR A 4 4.82 -10.51 5.86
N LEU A 5 4.80 -9.88 4.69
CA LEU A 5 5.48 -10.42 3.51
C LEU A 5 6.99 -10.22 3.60
N ALA A 6 7.43 -9.06 4.09
CA ALA A 6 8.85 -8.73 4.20
C ALA A 6 9.08 -7.66 5.27
N LYS A 7 10.28 -7.71 5.87
CA LYS A 7 10.80 -6.66 6.75
C LYS A 7 12.06 -6.14 6.11
N ILE A 8 12.09 -4.86 5.80
CA ILE A 8 13.20 -4.24 5.07
C ILE A 8 13.73 -3.06 5.86
N LYS A 9 15.05 -3.00 6.01
CA LYS A 9 15.69 -1.84 6.62
C LYS A 9 15.58 -0.66 5.65
N ILE A 10 15.10 0.48 6.15
CA ILE A 10 14.93 1.67 5.34
C ILE A 10 16.30 2.24 5.00
N PRO A 11 16.65 2.38 3.71
CA PRO A 11 17.92 2.97 3.33
C PRO A 11 18.08 4.39 3.87
N THR A 12 19.28 4.73 4.34
CA THR A 12 19.54 6.04 4.93
C THR A 12 19.21 7.17 3.97
N GLU A 13 19.44 6.97 2.67
CA GLU A 13 19.25 7.98 1.62
C GLU A 13 17.80 8.45 1.51
N ILE A 14 16.83 7.57 1.85
CA ILE A 14 15.40 7.90 1.70
C ILE A 14 14.71 8.16 3.04
N LYS A 15 15.41 8.00 4.14
CA LYS A 15 14.81 8.02 5.48
C LYS A 15 14.13 9.34 5.83
N ASN A 16 14.58 10.45 5.25
CA ASN A 16 14.03 11.77 5.50
C ASN A 16 12.96 12.19 4.48
N GLN A 17 12.60 11.32 3.56
CA GLN A 17 11.57 11.60 2.58
C GLN A 17 10.16 11.44 3.21
N SER A 18 9.14 11.85 2.49
CA SER A 18 7.76 11.68 2.95
C SER A 18 7.41 10.21 3.09
N THR A 19 6.45 9.93 3.97
CA THR A 19 5.99 8.56 4.23
C THR A 19 5.58 7.84 2.94
N GLY A 20 4.83 8.52 2.07
CA GLY A 20 4.39 7.93 0.80
C GLY A 20 5.56 7.58 -0.12
N LEU A 21 6.55 8.47 -0.23
CA LEU A 21 7.73 8.22 -1.07
C LEU A 21 8.58 7.07 -0.53
N ILE A 22 8.75 7.00 0.79
CA ILE A 22 9.46 5.89 1.41
C ILE A 22 8.77 4.57 1.06
N GLY A 23 7.44 4.52 1.20
CA GLY A 23 6.66 3.32 0.89
C GLY A 23 6.86 2.86 -0.55
N GLU A 24 6.76 3.78 -1.51
CA GLU A 24 6.96 3.45 -2.91
C GLU A 24 8.37 2.92 -3.19
N LYS A 25 9.38 3.55 -2.61
CA LYS A 25 10.78 3.10 -2.77
C LYS A 25 11.01 1.72 -2.17
N ILE A 26 10.43 1.45 -1.00
CA ILE A 26 10.52 0.14 -0.36
C ILE A 26 9.87 -0.93 -1.23
N PHE A 27 8.70 -0.64 -1.81
CA PHE A 27 8.04 -1.58 -2.70
C PHE A 27 8.89 -1.87 -3.94
N GLU A 28 9.48 -0.84 -4.55
CA GLU A 28 10.36 -1.01 -5.70
C GLU A 28 11.54 -1.91 -5.38
N LEU A 29 12.19 -1.69 -4.23
CA LEU A 29 13.33 -2.50 -3.80
C LEU A 29 12.92 -3.95 -3.59
N TRP A 30 11.79 -4.17 -2.91
CA TRP A 30 11.28 -5.51 -2.68
C TRP A 30 10.94 -6.23 -4.00
N PHE A 31 10.29 -5.53 -4.91
CA PHE A 31 9.88 -6.09 -6.20
C PHE A 31 11.12 -6.49 -7.03
N LYS A 32 12.10 -5.60 -7.12
CA LYS A 32 13.33 -5.87 -7.86
C LYS A 32 14.11 -7.03 -7.27
N TYR A 33 14.13 -7.15 -5.97
CA TYR A 33 14.83 -8.23 -5.28
C TYR A 33 14.18 -9.58 -5.57
N ASN A 34 12.85 -9.63 -5.56
CA ASN A 34 12.11 -10.88 -5.71
C ASN A 34 11.81 -11.23 -7.17
N PHE A 35 11.77 -10.25 -8.05
CA PHE A 35 11.40 -10.41 -9.46
C PHE A 35 12.40 -9.67 -10.36
N ALA A 36 13.68 -10.03 -10.24
CA ALA A 36 14.78 -9.30 -10.88
C ALA A 36 14.63 -9.15 -12.40
N ASP A 37 14.03 -10.16 -13.06
CA ASP A 37 13.89 -10.18 -14.51
C ASP A 37 12.55 -9.59 -14.98
N GLU A 38 11.70 -9.13 -14.06
CA GLU A 38 10.39 -8.59 -14.39
C GLU A 38 10.38 -7.07 -14.24
N PRO A 39 9.95 -6.33 -15.27
CA PRO A 39 9.87 -4.87 -15.15
C PRO A 39 8.71 -4.43 -14.27
N LEU A 40 8.95 -3.35 -13.54
CA LEU A 40 7.93 -2.65 -12.77
C LEU A 40 7.88 -1.22 -13.29
N PHE A 41 6.73 -0.80 -13.81
CA PHE A 41 6.56 0.52 -14.41
C PHE A 41 5.92 1.47 -13.41
N LYS A 42 6.63 2.53 -13.06
CA LYS A 42 6.08 3.57 -12.21
C LYS A 42 5.08 4.40 -13.00
N GLN A 43 3.89 4.59 -12.43
CA GLN A 43 2.85 5.39 -13.06
C GLN A 43 2.98 6.84 -12.65
N SER A 44 2.76 7.75 -13.61
CA SER A 44 2.77 9.17 -13.32
C SER A 44 1.51 9.56 -12.55
N ALA A 45 1.68 10.25 -11.43
CA ALA A 45 0.57 10.70 -10.58
C ALA A 45 0.12 12.10 -10.98
N ASP A 46 -0.10 12.35 -12.26
CA ASP A 46 -0.50 13.68 -12.74
C ASP A 46 -1.91 14.08 -12.31
N ARG A 47 -2.67 13.13 -11.78
CA ARG A 47 -4.07 13.37 -11.40
C ARG A 47 -4.38 12.68 -10.09
N ASP A 48 -4.99 13.42 -9.18
CA ASP A 48 -5.28 12.96 -7.82
C ASP A 48 -6.22 11.77 -7.77
N PHE A 49 -7.05 11.59 -8.79
CA PHE A 49 -7.99 10.49 -8.81
C PHE A 49 -7.43 9.21 -9.41
N GLN A 50 -6.22 9.24 -9.97
CA GLN A 50 -5.58 8.04 -10.47
C GLN A 50 -4.72 7.41 -9.38
N LYS A 51 -5.28 6.47 -8.66
CA LYS A 51 -4.61 5.82 -7.52
C LYS A 51 -3.91 4.55 -7.97
N ILE A 52 -3.02 4.71 -8.96
CA ILE A 52 -2.17 3.63 -9.47
C ILE A 52 -0.74 4.12 -9.38
N ASP A 53 0.07 3.45 -8.57
CA ASP A 53 1.47 3.83 -8.40
C ASP A 53 2.40 3.04 -9.32
N PHE A 54 2.09 1.78 -9.56
CA PHE A 54 2.91 0.90 -10.37
C PHE A 54 2.06 -0.06 -11.20
N ALA A 55 2.63 -0.54 -12.30
CA ALA A 55 2.07 -1.62 -13.08
C ALA A 55 3.19 -2.61 -13.44
N ASP A 56 2.88 -3.91 -13.45
CA ASP A 56 3.84 -4.91 -13.86
C ASP A 56 3.65 -5.27 -15.34
N HIS A 57 4.51 -6.15 -15.86
CA HIS A 57 4.46 -6.53 -17.27
C HIS A 57 3.24 -7.38 -17.63
N LYS A 58 2.56 -7.95 -16.65
CA LYS A 58 1.32 -8.71 -16.85
C LYS A 58 0.08 -7.82 -16.84
N GLY A 59 0.26 -6.53 -16.57
CA GLY A 59 -0.83 -5.57 -16.54
C GLY A 59 -1.49 -5.39 -15.17
N TYR A 60 -1.01 -6.07 -14.12
CA TYR A 60 -1.51 -5.82 -12.78
C TYR A 60 -1.08 -4.45 -12.28
N THR A 61 -2.02 -3.75 -11.68
CA THR A 61 -1.79 -2.41 -11.15
C THR A 61 -1.71 -2.45 -9.63
N TYR A 62 -0.81 -1.64 -9.08
CA TYR A 62 -0.53 -1.61 -7.65
C TYR A 62 -0.68 -0.19 -7.11
N GLN A 63 -1.33 -0.06 -5.96
CA GLN A 63 -1.26 1.17 -5.17
C GLN A 63 -0.54 0.85 -3.86
N VAL A 64 0.45 1.68 -3.52
CA VAL A 64 1.22 1.53 -2.29
C VAL A 64 0.72 2.53 -1.27
N LYS A 65 0.39 2.04 -0.09
CA LYS A 65 0.00 2.86 1.06
C LYS A 65 1.00 2.61 2.19
N ALA A 66 1.59 3.67 2.70
CA ALA A 66 2.51 3.58 3.84
C ALA A 66 2.01 4.43 4.98
N THR A 67 2.27 3.99 6.21
CA THR A 67 1.88 4.74 7.40
C THR A 67 2.85 4.48 8.55
N LYS A 68 2.97 5.46 9.43
CA LYS A 68 3.63 5.31 10.73
C LYS A 68 2.62 5.11 11.86
N ALA A 69 1.34 5.27 11.55
CA ALA A 69 0.22 5.11 12.47
C ALA A 69 -0.32 3.68 12.44
N LYS A 70 -1.43 3.43 13.12
CA LYS A 70 -2.06 2.10 13.17
C LYS A 70 -3.14 1.91 12.12
N THR A 71 -3.36 2.91 11.28
CA THR A 71 -4.41 2.90 10.26
C THR A 71 -3.84 3.36 8.93
N TYR A 72 -4.46 2.86 7.86
CA TYR A 72 -4.25 3.35 6.49
C TYR A 72 -5.51 4.11 6.08
N THR A 73 -5.36 5.35 5.64
CA THR A 73 -6.48 6.23 5.31
C THR A 73 -6.59 6.47 3.82
N PHE A 74 -7.82 6.47 3.32
CA PHE A 74 -8.13 6.79 1.93
C PHE A 74 -8.98 8.05 1.88
N ASN A 75 -8.69 8.93 0.94
CA ASN A 75 -9.37 10.23 0.79
C ASN A 75 -10.64 10.10 -0.04
N CYS A 76 -11.52 9.22 0.38
CA CYS A 76 -12.82 9.03 -0.27
C CYS A 76 -13.85 8.57 0.76
N ASP A 77 -15.12 8.77 0.46
CA ASP A 77 -16.22 8.22 1.26
C ASP A 77 -16.20 6.70 1.18
N LEU A 78 -16.70 6.05 2.22
CA LEU A 78 -16.84 4.60 2.20
C LEU A 78 -17.74 4.14 1.04
N GLU A 79 -18.81 4.89 0.79
CA GLU A 79 -19.75 4.57 -0.28
C GLU A 79 -19.13 4.69 -1.67
N SER A 80 -18.16 5.59 -1.84
CA SER A 80 -17.48 5.84 -3.11
C SER A 80 -16.21 5.02 -3.28
N ALA A 81 -15.82 4.24 -2.27
CA ALA A 81 -14.52 3.56 -2.27
C ALA A 81 -14.35 2.62 -3.47
N GLY A 82 -15.42 1.94 -3.87
CA GLY A 82 -15.35 1.02 -5.01
C GLY A 82 -14.94 1.70 -6.31
N GLU A 83 -15.33 2.95 -6.51
CA GLU A 83 -14.96 3.74 -7.68
C GLU A 83 -13.63 4.44 -7.52
N TYR A 84 -13.32 4.85 -6.29
CA TYR A 84 -12.08 5.56 -5.97
C TYR A 84 -10.85 4.65 -6.06
N LEU A 85 -10.98 3.39 -5.65
CA LEU A 85 -9.87 2.44 -5.65
C LEU A 85 -9.71 1.85 -7.05
N ASN A 86 -8.74 2.36 -7.80
CA ASN A 86 -8.54 2.02 -9.21
C ASN A 86 -7.48 0.96 -9.48
N SER A 87 -6.70 0.58 -8.47
CA SER A 87 -5.71 -0.47 -8.60
C SER A 87 -6.34 -1.84 -8.34
N GLU A 88 -5.75 -2.87 -8.92
CA GLU A 88 -6.17 -4.24 -8.68
C GLU A 88 -5.59 -4.79 -7.39
N LEU A 89 -4.35 -4.37 -7.07
CA LEU A 89 -3.60 -4.84 -5.92
C LEU A 89 -3.19 -3.66 -5.04
N TYR A 90 -3.18 -3.90 -3.72
CA TYR A 90 -2.86 -2.89 -2.72
C TYR A 90 -1.74 -3.41 -1.82
N VAL A 91 -0.69 -2.60 -1.73
CA VAL A 91 0.49 -2.90 -0.93
C VAL A 91 0.48 -1.97 0.27
N PHE A 92 0.36 -2.54 1.47
CA PHE A 92 0.34 -1.78 2.71
C PHE A 92 1.67 -1.93 3.42
N ILE A 93 2.29 -0.82 3.78
CA ILE A 93 3.62 -0.79 4.38
C ILE A 93 3.57 -0.01 5.69
N GLN A 94 3.95 -0.70 6.78
CA GLN A 94 4.10 -0.09 8.08
C GLN A 94 5.53 0.37 8.26
N LEU A 95 5.72 1.65 8.58
CA LEU A 95 7.04 2.20 8.87
C LEU A 95 7.22 2.29 10.39
N GLU A 96 8.23 1.61 10.90
CA GLU A 96 8.59 1.62 12.32
C GLU A 96 10.09 1.89 12.46
N ASP A 97 10.45 3.04 13.00
CA ASP A 97 11.84 3.43 13.20
C ASP A 97 12.68 3.29 11.93
N ASN A 98 13.55 2.30 11.89
CA ASN A 98 14.47 2.08 10.78
C ASN A 98 14.00 1.00 9.81
N TYR A 99 12.81 0.44 10.02
CA TYR A 99 12.32 -0.70 9.25
C TYR A 99 10.97 -0.43 8.61
N ALA A 100 10.78 -1.04 7.46
CA ALA A 100 9.50 -1.09 6.76
C ALA A 100 8.99 -2.53 6.75
N TYR A 101 7.74 -2.71 7.10
CA TYR A 101 7.08 -4.02 7.07
C TYR A 101 6.08 -3.99 5.93
N ILE A 102 6.30 -4.86 4.94
CA ILE A 102 5.34 -5.03 3.84
C ILE A 102 4.31 -6.06 4.30
N GLU A 103 3.06 -5.62 4.42
CA GLU A 103 1.95 -6.51 4.76
C GLU A 103 1.62 -7.41 3.57
N PRO A 104 0.86 -8.50 3.76
CA PRO A 104 0.41 -9.31 2.65
C PRO A 104 -0.33 -8.46 1.61
N ILE A 105 -0.02 -8.67 0.34
CA ILE A 105 -0.64 -7.90 -0.76
C ILE A 105 -2.13 -8.26 -0.84
N CYS A 106 -2.96 -7.23 -0.93
CA CYS A 106 -4.41 -7.37 -0.92
C CYS A 106 -5.00 -7.12 -2.30
N LYS A 107 -6.01 -7.91 -2.66
CA LYS A 107 -6.85 -7.59 -3.80
C LYS A 107 -7.81 -6.47 -3.43
N LYS A 108 -8.28 -5.72 -4.43
CA LYS A 108 -9.23 -4.64 -4.23
C LYS A 108 -10.45 -5.08 -3.41
N GLU A 109 -11.02 -6.22 -3.73
CA GLU A 109 -12.22 -6.74 -3.06
C GLU A 109 -11.98 -6.93 -1.55
N ASP A 110 -10.81 -7.41 -1.18
CA ASP A 110 -10.46 -7.63 0.22
C ASP A 110 -10.27 -6.31 0.97
N VAL A 111 -9.71 -5.31 0.29
CA VAL A 111 -9.59 -3.96 0.87
C VAL A 111 -10.96 -3.37 1.14
N LEU A 112 -11.87 -3.44 0.16
CA LEU A 112 -13.21 -2.87 0.29
C LEU A 112 -13.97 -3.45 1.49
N ILE A 113 -13.83 -4.76 1.74
CA ILE A 113 -14.49 -5.43 2.86
C ILE A 113 -13.98 -4.90 4.21
N LYS A 114 -12.69 -4.55 4.29
CA LYS A 114 -12.03 -4.12 5.53
C LYS A 114 -12.18 -2.64 5.83
N LEU A 115 -12.61 -1.83 4.86
CA LEU A 115 -12.72 -0.38 5.05
C LEU A 115 -13.81 -0.01 6.02
N LYS A 116 -13.55 1.02 6.82
CA LYS A 116 -14.45 1.57 7.82
C LYS A 116 -14.60 3.06 7.61
N LYS A 117 -15.79 3.58 7.92
CA LYS A 117 -16.07 5.01 7.82
C LYS A 117 -15.32 5.75 8.92
N SER A 118 -14.67 6.86 8.58
CA SER A 118 -14.02 7.72 9.56
C SER A 118 -15.07 8.44 10.40
N PHE A 119 -14.85 8.47 11.72
CA PHE A 119 -15.71 9.20 12.65
C PHE A 119 -15.24 10.65 12.85
N ILE A 120 -14.02 10.95 12.46
CA ILE A 120 -13.38 12.25 12.72
C ILE A 120 -13.44 13.13 11.49
N GLU A 121 -13.24 12.57 10.32
CA GLU A 121 -13.16 13.31 9.06
C GLU A 121 -14.22 12.83 8.08
N ASP A 122 -15.07 13.74 7.64
CA ASP A 122 -16.03 13.46 6.59
C ASP A 122 -15.27 13.15 5.28
N LYS A 123 -15.85 12.29 4.45
CA LYS A 123 -15.32 11.91 3.14
C LYS A 123 -13.99 11.19 3.21
N LYS A 124 -13.73 10.49 4.32
CA LYS A 124 -12.57 9.60 4.46
C LYS A 124 -13.00 8.24 4.98
N CYS A 125 -12.26 7.23 4.60
CA CYS A 125 -12.39 5.89 5.14
C CYS A 125 -11.01 5.34 5.47
N PHE A 126 -10.97 4.28 6.28
CA PHE A 126 -9.71 3.74 6.75
C PHE A 126 -9.83 2.24 7.01
N LEU A 127 -8.68 1.58 7.14
CA LEU A 127 -8.63 0.23 7.69
C LEU A 127 -7.53 0.16 8.76
N TYR A 128 -7.71 -0.75 9.72
CA TYR A 128 -6.71 -0.98 10.75
C TYR A 128 -5.63 -1.93 10.25
N ILE A 129 -4.39 -1.68 10.69
CA ILE A 129 -3.28 -2.60 10.42
C ILE A 129 -3.62 -4.00 10.94
N SER A 130 -4.24 -4.09 12.11
CA SER A 130 -4.61 -5.37 12.71
C SER A 130 -5.53 -6.21 11.82
N ASP A 131 -6.33 -5.59 10.98
CA ASP A 131 -7.20 -6.30 10.04
C ASP A 131 -6.41 -6.99 8.93
N LEU A 132 -5.16 -6.59 8.71
CA LEU A 132 -4.27 -7.19 7.73
C LEU A 132 -3.48 -8.37 8.29
N PHE A 133 -3.38 -8.49 9.60
CA PHE A 133 -2.55 -9.52 10.24
C PHE A 133 -3.07 -10.94 9.99
N GLN A 134 -4.34 -11.10 9.74
CA GLN A 134 -4.97 -12.39 9.52
C GLN A 134 -5.05 -12.76 8.04
N GLN A 135 -4.53 -11.90 7.20
CA GLN A 135 -4.55 -12.12 5.76
C GLN A 135 -3.59 -13.25 5.38
N LYS A 136 -4.01 -14.10 4.47
CA LYS A 136 -3.11 -15.12 3.94
C LYS A 136 -2.07 -14.46 3.06
N LEU A 137 -0.84 -14.95 3.12
CA LEU A 137 0.21 -14.48 2.23
C LEU A 137 -0.15 -14.82 0.80
N PHE A 138 -0.09 -13.82 -0.04
CA PHE A 138 -0.35 -13.94 -1.46
C PHE A 138 1.01 -14.17 -2.14
N ILE A 139 1.29 -15.42 -2.40
CA ILE A 139 2.57 -15.80 -3.00
C ILE A 139 2.34 -16.24 -4.43
#